data_bec61828e512c750f9cef391a35a45c0
#
_entry.id   bec61828e512c750f9cef391a35a45c0
#
_cell.length_a   1.000
_cell.length_b   1.000
_cell.length_c   1.000
_cell.angle_alpha   90.00
_cell.angle_beta   90.00
_cell.angle_gamma   90.00
#
_symmetry.space_group_name_H-M   'P 1'
#
loop_
_entity.id
_entity.type
_entity.pdbx_description
1 polymer ?
#
loop_
_entity_poly.entity_id
_entity_poly.type
_entity_poly.pdbx_seq_one_letter_code
_entity_poly.pdbx_strand_id
1 'polypeptide(L)'
;MARNLLKSMATVSGLIMLSRVFGFARQVILSGVIGASGSPVADAFWAAFRFPNMFRRLLAEGAFQAAFIPLFQGRHVEGGEEEAKRFAEDVMAWMVFILTVLSAVVMMFAPAFVSLIATGFRADPEKFTLATHFVIIMFPYLACMSLVGLGGGILNALHKFAAAAAAPLALNVIMIAVVLAYANQGVTVTGYAAAWSVFAAGLAQLAIVWVGAWRSGFLLKLRLPKWTPHIKRMLALGWPGFIGAGALQINTIVGTNIASREPGAISWLMNADQLYQLPLSMIGITLGIVLMPAISRAVKEGNEEAARANLNRGLELVLLFGLPAAAALIAMPTLLCTALFIDFAGDALSLVGRKESAFLARDAEATGLALSIYAFGLLSFCLQKVVAAACFARENTRTPMKYALLAISINMVLSLSLFPLIGFIAIPIATICASWTEVTFLSWQLWRAKILRPDNRLKRRAPRLVIAAVLMGVAVWWLATRPGLLMPYAGGQLWVLLLVIVGAGAALYGVLC
;
A
#
# COMPACT_ATOMS: atom_id res chain seq x y z
N MET A 1 14.48 -19.14 24.61
CA MET A 1 14.44 -17.90 23.82
C MET A 1 13.93 -18.12 22.39
N ALA A 2 14.52 -19.00 21.57
CA ALA A 2 14.11 -19.22 20.17
C ALA A 2 12.62 -19.59 19.96
N ARG A 3 12.04 -20.43 20.81
CA ARG A 3 10.61 -20.84 20.73
C ARG A 3 9.63 -19.67 20.97
N ASN A 4 9.97 -18.74 21.86
CA ASN A 4 9.14 -17.56 22.12
C ASN A 4 9.26 -16.53 20.99
N LEU A 5 10.44 -16.40 20.39
CA LEU A 5 10.67 -15.56 19.21
C LEU A 5 9.87 -16.06 18.01
N LEU A 6 9.90 -17.38 17.73
CA LEU A 6 9.12 -18.00 16.66
C LEU A 6 7.61 -17.84 16.86
N LYS A 7 7.10 -18.00 18.09
CA LYS A 7 5.69 -17.75 18.41
C LYS A 7 5.31 -16.29 18.18
N SER A 8 6.14 -15.35 18.62
CA SER A 8 5.91 -13.92 18.40
C SER A 8 5.92 -13.56 16.91
N MET A 9 6.88 -14.08 16.13
CA MET A 9 6.92 -13.89 14.68
C MET A 9 5.70 -14.47 13.98
N ALA A 10 5.26 -15.67 14.35
CA ALA A 10 4.06 -16.30 13.79
C ALA A 10 2.79 -15.48 14.10
N THR A 11 2.65 -14.99 15.33
CA THR A 11 1.52 -14.14 15.73
C THR A 11 1.50 -12.82 14.94
N VAL A 12 2.63 -12.16 14.83
CA VAL A 12 2.75 -10.88 14.09
C VAL A 12 2.45 -11.10 12.60
N SER A 13 3.03 -12.13 11.98
CA SER A 13 2.77 -12.46 10.58
C SER A 13 1.30 -12.82 10.35
N GLY A 14 0.69 -13.58 11.26
CA GLY A 14 -0.73 -13.92 11.20
C GLY A 14 -1.63 -12.67 11.28
N LEU A 15 -1.35 -11.75 12.21
CA LEU A 15 -2.09 -10.49 12.34
C LEU A 15 -1.94 -9.59 11.12
N ILE A 16 -0.75 -9.50 10.54
CA ILE A 16 -0.51 -8.73 9.30
C ILE A 16 -1.28 -9.35 8.14
N MET A 17 -1.25 -10.68 7.98
CA MET A 17 -2.00 -11.39 6.94
C MET A 17 -3.51 -11.17 7.09
N LEU A 18 -4.03 -11.35 8.32
CA LEU A 18 -5.44 -11.12 8.62
C LEU A 18 -5.85 -9.68 8.30
N SER A 19 -5.04 -8.69 8.71
CA SER A 19 -5.28 -7.28 8.40
C SER A 19 -5.32 -7.00 6.89
N ARG A 20 -4.52 -7.70 6.09
CA ARG A 20 -4.54 -7.58 4.62
C ARG A 20 -5.81 -8.15 4.01
N VAL A 21 -6.24 -9.32 4.46
CA VAL A 21 -7.50 -9.94 4.01
C VAL A 21 -8.68 -9.02 4.34
N PHE A 22 -8.77 -8.54 5.58
CA PHE A 22 -9.81 -7.58 5.97
C PHE A 22 -9.70 -6.24 5.24
N GLY A 23 -8.48 -5.77 4.96
CA GLY A 23 -8.26 -4.56 4.16
C GLY A 23 -8.76 -4.70 2.73
N PHE A 24 -8.59 -5.88 2.14
CA PHE A 24 -9.12 -6.20 0.84
C PHE A 24 -10.65 -6.31 0.85
N ALA A 25 -11.22 -7.06 1.80
CA ALA A 25 -12.66 -7.16 1.98
C ALA A 25 -13.32 -5.78 2.18
N ARG A 26 -12.71 -4.92 3.02
CA ARG A 26 -13.15 -3.54 3.20
C ARG A 26 -13.19 -2.77 1.86
N GLN A 27 -12.12 -2.89 1.05
CA GLN A 27 -12.05 -2.21 -0.24
C GLN A 27 -13.18 -2.64 -1.16
N VAL A 28 -13.41 -3.95 -1.26
CA VAL A 28 -14.46 -4.53 -2.11
C VAL A 28 -15.85 -4.08 -1.65
N ILE A 29 -16.16 -4.23 -0.35
CA ILE A 29 -17.45 -3.86 0.21
C ILE A 29 -17.69 -2.35 0.08
N LEU A 30 -16.71 -1.52 0.41
CA LEU A 30 -16.84 -0.07 0.31
C LEU A 30 -17.07 0.36 -1.14
N SER A 31 -16.28 -0.14 -2.10
CA SER A 31 -16.48 0.17 -3.52
C SER A 31 -17.84 -0.34 -4.04
N GLY A 32 -18.32 -1.50 -3.55
CA GLY A 32 -19.66 -1.98 -3.85
C GLY A 32 -20.77 -1.08 -3.33
N VAL A 33 -20.58 -0.42 -2.18
CA VAL A 33 -21.61 0.46 -1.59
C VAL A 33 -21.59 1.87 -2.17
N ILE A 34 -20.40 2.49 -2.30
CA ILE A 34 -20.28 3.88 -2.77
C ILE A 34 -20.11 4.00 -4.28
N GLY A 35 -19.82 2.88 -4.99
CA GLY A 35 -19.61 2.86 -6.44
C GLY A 35 -18.27 3.43 -6.87
N ALA A 36 -18.24 3.94 -8.11
CA ALA A 36 -17.11 4.69 -8.66
C ALA A 36 -17.59 5.88 -9.49
N SER A 37 -17.98 5.69 -10.76
CA SER A 37 -18.40 6.80 -11.66
C SER A 37 -19.88 7.17 -11.53
N GLY A 38 -20.69 6.32 -10.91
CA GLY A 38 -22.14 6.53 -10.77
C GLY A 38 -22.52 7.58 -9.71
N SER A 39 -21.57 8.01 -8.86
CA SER A 39 -21.79 8.98 -7.78
C SER A 39 -20.53 9.80 -7.51
N PRO A 40 -20.68 11.09 -7.16
CA PRO A 40 -19.56 11.94 -6.77
C PRO A 40 -18.87 11.49 -5.47
N VAL A 41 -19.54 10.65 -4.67
CA VAL A 41 -19.12 10.23 -3.33
C VAL A 41 -17.82 9.43 -3.36
N ALA A 42 -17.70 8.47 -4.30
CA ALA A 42 -16.54 7.57 -4.35
C ALA A 42 -15.23 8.31 -4.61
N ASP A 43 -15.19 9.15 -5.65
CA ASP A 43 -13.99 9.93 -5.97
C ASP A 43 -13.65 10.91 -4.85
N ALA A 44 -14.67 11.60 -4.29
CA ALA A 44 -14.51 12.52 -3.17
C ALA A 44 -13.93 11.80 -1.93
N PHE A 45 -14.46 10.60 -1.63
CA PHE A 45 -13.99 9.79 -0.50
C PHE A 45 -12.54 9.35 -0.70
N TRP A 46 -12.21 8.76 -1.84
CA TRP A 46 -10.85 8.25 -2.08
C TRP A 46 -9.83 9.37 -2.18
N ALA A 47 -10.17 10.50 -2.78
CA ALA A 47 -9.32 11.69 -2.77
C ALA A 47 -9.05 12.14 -1.33
N ALA A 48 -10.09 12.32 -0.51
CA ALA A 48 -9.95 12.73 0.87
C ALA A 48 -9.19 11.72 1.74
N PHE A 49 -9.42 10.41 1.56
CA PHE A 49 -8.76 9.34 2.32
C PHE A 49 -7.26 9.22 2.01
N ARG A 50 -6.83 9.60 0.82
CA ARG A 50 -5.38 9.60 0.45
C ARG A 50 -4.55 10.52 1.34
N PHE A 51 -5.12 11.64 1.78
CA PHE A 51 -4.39 12.66 2.57
C PHE A 51 -3.87 12.16 3.89
N PRO A 52 -4.72 11.72 4.82
CA PRO A 52 -4.24 11.20 6.09
C PRO A 52 -3.24 10.07 5.90
N ASN A 53 -3.43 9.21 4.89
CA ASN A 53 -2.51 8.11 4.59
C ASN A 53 -1.15 8.60 4.07
N MET A 54 -1.13 9.66 3.26
CA MET A 54 0.09 10.27 2.76
C MET A 54 0.94 10.83 3.91
N PHE A 55 0.33 11.63 4.77
CA PHE A 55 1.00 12.19 5.94
C PHE A 55 1.39 11.12 6.97
N ARG A 56 0.58 10.05 7.12
CA ARG A 56 0.90 8.90 7.96
C ARG A 56 2.20 8.24 7.51
N ARG A 57 2.39 7.99 6.22
CA ARG A 57 3.63 7.44 5.66
C ARG A 57 4.82 8.35 5.91
N LEU A 58 4.59 9.67 5.84
CA LEU A 58 5.64 10.67 6.06
C LEU A 58 6.03 10.79 7.54
N LEU A 59 5.04 10.91 8.44
CA LEU A 59 5.23 11.30 9.84
C LEU A 59 5.23 10.13 10.83
N ALA A 60 4.57 9.01 10.53
CA ALA A 60 4.41 7.89 11.45
C ALA A 60 5.19 6.63 11.05
N GLU A 61 5.61 6.51 9.79
CA GLU A 61 6.31 5.33 9.27
C GLU A 61 7.70 5.72 8.74
N GLY A 62 8.53 4.75 8.50
CA GLY A 62 9.83 4.93 7.84
C GLY A 62 10.77 5.88 8.54
N ALA A 63 10.85 7.14 8.09
CA ALA A 63 11.81 8.12 8.57
C ALA A 63 11.68 8.42 10.07
N PHE A 64 10.46 8.55 10.58
CA PHE A 64 10.22 8.77 12.01
C PHE A 64 10.71 7.59 12.83
N GLN A 65 10.31 6.37 12.52
CA GLN A 65 10.71 5.18 13.28
C GLN A 65 12.22 4.92 13.20
N ALA A 66 12.82 5.15 12.03
CA ALA A 66 14.27 5.02 11.84
C ALA A 66 15.08 5.99 12.71
N ALA A 67 14.55 7.19 12.99
CA ALA A 67 15.18 8.15 13.90
C ALA A 67 14.84 7.90 15.38
N PHE A 68 13.56 7.57 15.66
CA PHE A 68 13.05 7.44 17.03
C PHE A 68 13.57 6.19 17.76
N ILE A 69 13.46 5.01 17.12
CA ILE A 69 13.75 3.72 17.78
C ILE A 69 15.18 3.65 18.30
N PRO A 70 16.25 3.98 17.54
CA PRO A 70 17.61 3.94 18.04
C PRO A 70 17.86 4.91 19.21
N LEU A 71 17.30 6.13 19.13
CA LEU A 71 17.44 7.12 20.19
C LEU A 71 16.71 6.69 21.47
N PHE A 72 15.52 6.11 21.33
CA PHE A 72 14.75 5.59 22.45
C PHE A 72 15.48 4.42 23.12
N GLN A 73 15.98 3.47 22.34
CA GLN A 73 16.75 2.32 22.86
C GLN A 73 18.05 2.77 23.53
N GLY A 74 18.79 3.70 22.94
CA GLY A 74 19.99 4.26 23.54
C GLY A 74 19.71 4.86 24.92
N ARG A 75 18.61 5.63 25.05
CA ARG A 75 18.17 6.20 26.32
C ARG A 75 17.74 5.15 27.36
N HIS A 76 17.07 4.12 26.87
CA HIS A 76 16.64 3.03 27.74
C HIS A 76 17.82 2.25 28.33
N VAL A 77 18.89 2.10 27.56
CA VAL A 77 20.12 1.40 28.01
C VAL A 77 21.00 2.29 28.89
N GLU A 78 21.18 3.57 28.51
CA GLU A 78 22.09 4.49 29.19
C GLU A 78 21.50 5.10 30.47
N GLY A 79 20.24 5.54 30.43
CA GLY A 79 19.54 6.28 31.48
C GLY A 79 18.32 5.58 32.09
N GLY A 80 18.09 4.34 31.71
CA GLY A 80 16.97 3.52 32.22
C GLY A 80 15.61 3.93 31.68
N GLU A 81 14.58 3.33 32.29
CA GLU A 81 13.20 3.47 31.86
C GLU A 81 12.68 4.93 31.95
N GLU A 82 13.04 5.64 32.99
CA GLU A 82 12.59 7.01 33.23
C GLU A 82 13.13 8.01 32.20
N GLU A 83 14.39 7.88 31.77
CA GLU A 83 14.97 8.76 30.76
C GLU A 83 14.36 8.46 29.37
N ALA A 84 14.19 7.19 29.02
CA ALA A 84 13.51 6.78 27.81
C ALA A 84 12.06 7.30 27.75
N LYS A 85 11.35 7.24 28.89
CA LYS A 85 9.99 7.73 29.03
C LYS A 85 9.91 9.25 28.85
N ARG A 86 10.81 10.02 29.50
CA ARG A 86 10.87 11.48 29.33
C ARG A 86 11.13 11.86 27.86
N PHE A 87 12.03 11.17 27.18
CA PHE A 87 12.29 11.39 25.78
C PHE A 87 11.03 11.12 24.92
N ALA A 88 10.34 10.01 25.17
CA ALA A 88 9.10 9.68 24.46
C ALA A 88 7.97 10.70 24.74
N GLU A 89 7.87 11.23 25.97
CA GLU A 89 6.92 12.29 26.34
C GLU A 89 7.22 13.61 25.61
N ASP A 90 8.51 14.00 25.50
CA ASP A 90 8.92 15.18 24.74
C ASP A 90 8.57 15.04 23.24
N VAL A 91 8.84 13.85 22.66
CA VAL A 91 8.47 13.56 21.28
C VAL A 91 6.96 13.59 21.09
N MET A 92 6.20 12.96 21.99
CA MET A 92 4.73 12.98 21.97
C MET A 92 4.18 14.40 22.05
N ALA A 93 4.73 15.26 22.92
CA ALA A 93 4.30 16.64 23.07
C ALA A 93 4.44 17.45 21.77
N TRP A 94 5.60 17.32 21.08
CA TRP A 94 5.80 17.95 19.78
C TRP A 94 4.90 17.37 18.69
N MET A 95 4.71 16.05 18.66
CA MET A 95 3.81 15.41 17.70
C MET A 95 2.37 15.89 17.90
N VAL A 96 1.86 15.88 19.11
CA VAL A 96 0.50 16.37 19.41
C VAL A 96 0.35 17.84 19.00
N PHE A 97 1.31 18.70 19.36
CA PHE A 97 1.27 20.12 19.00
C PHE A 97 1.26 20.32 17.49
N ILE A 98 2.25 19.77 16.78
CA ILE A 98 2.38 19.94 15.31
C ILE A 98 1.16 19.37 14.58
N LEU A 99 0.69 18.18 14.97
CA LEU A 99 -0.42 17.52 14.30
C LEU A 99 -1.76 18.20 14.59
N THR A 100 -1.94 18.76 15.79
CA THR A 100 -3.14 19.55 16.12
C THR A 100 -3.16 20.85 15.30
N VAL A 101 -2.04 21.56 15.26
CA VAL A 101 -1.93 22.79 14.45
C VAL A 101 -2.13 22.48 12.96
N LEU A 102 -1.47 21.44 12.45
CA LEU A 102 -1.61 21.02 11.05
C LEU A 102 -3.06 20.62 10.74
N SER A 103 -3.70 19.84 11.62
CA SER A 103 -5.10 19.46 11.44
C SER A 103 -6.02 20.67 11.45
N ALA A 104 -5.85 21.59 12.39
CA ALA A 104 -6.63 22.83 12.45
C ALA A 104 -6.47 23.68 11.18
N VAL A 105 -5.23 23.84 10.69
CA VAL A 105 -4.94 24.58 9.45
C VAL A 105 -5.60 23.92 8.24
N VAL A 106 -5.43 22.58 8.09
CA VAL A 106 -6.03 21.88 6.96
C VAL A 106 -7.54 21.88 7.02
N MET A 107 -8.14 21.72 8.19
CA MET A 107 -9.60 21.79 8.35
C MET A 107 -10.14 23.19 8.07
N MET A 108 -9.44 24.24 8.52
CA MET A 108 -9.81 25.65 8.26
C MET A 108 -9.72 25.99 6.77
N PHE A 109 -8.71 25.50 6.08
CA PHE A 109 -8.47 25.76 4.66
C PHE A 109 -8.78 24.54 3.78
N ALA A 110 -9.69 23.67 4.20
CA ALA A 110 -10.04 22.43 3.48
C ALA A 110 -10.45 22.68 2.01
N PRO A 111 -11.24 23.71 1.65
CA PRO A 111 -11.55 24.03 0.25
C PRO A 111 -10.29 24.34 -0.58
N ALA A 112 -9.34 25.08 -0.03
CA ALA A 112 -8.08 25.39 -0.71
C ALA A 112 -7.22 24.12 -0.89
N PHE A 113 -7.20 23.26 0.11
CA PHE A 113 -6.51 21.95 0.05
C PHE A 113 -7.11 21.05 -1.02
N VAL A 114 -8.43 20.87 -1.04
CA VAL A 114 -9.12 20.10 -2.09
C VAL A 114 -8.85 20.69 -3.46
N SER A 115 -8.91 22.02 -3.59
CA SER A 115 -8.57 22.74 -4.82
C SER A 115 -7.15 22.47 -5.31
N LEU A 116 -6.17 22.32 -4.42
CA LEU A 116 -4.78 22.05 -4.77
C LEU A 116 -4.58 20.61 -5.28
N ILE A 117 -5.30 19.66 -4.70
CA ILE A 117 -5.04 18.23 -4.89
C ILE A 117 -5.95 17.59 -5.93
N ALA A 118 -7.16 18.11 -6.06
CA ALA A 118 -8.17 17.64 -6.97
C ALA A 118 -8.78 18.83 -7.74
N THR A 119 -7.95 19.46 -8.56
CA THR A 119 -8.38 20.65 -9.35
C THR A 119 -9.60 20.37 -10.22
N GLY A 120 -9.75 19.15 -10.72
CA GLY A 120 -10.89 18.72 -11.53
C GLY A 120 -12.23 18.76 -10.78
N PHE A 121 -12.23 18.67 -9.44
CA PHE A 121 -13.47 18.74 -8.66
C PHE A 121 -14.12 20.12 -8.65
N ARG A 122 -13.39 21.18 -9.01
CA ARG A 122 -13.96 22.53 -9.15
C ARG A 122 -15.07 22.62 -10.21
N ALA A 123 -15.04 21.71 -11.19
CA ALA A 123 -16.08 21.65 -12.23
C ALA A 123 -17.38 21.00 -11.72
N ASP A 124 -17.36 20.31 -10.58
CA ASP A 124 -18.50 19.63 -9.96
C ASP A 124 -18.64 20.13 -8.50
N PRO A 125 -19.54 21.11 -8.24
CA PRO A 125 -19.71 21.70 -6.91
C PRO A 125 -20.13 20.70 -5.83
N GLU A 126 -20.91 19.68 -6.18
CA GLU A 126 -21.34 18.64 -5.23
C GLU A 126 -20.14 17.79 -4.81
N LYS A 127 -19.36 17.29 -5.78
CA LYS A 127 -18.15 16.53 -5.53
C LYS A 127 -17.12 17.30 -4.72
N PHE A 128 -16.94 18.59 -5.04
CA PHE A 128 -16.04 19.47 -4.32
C PHE A 128 -16.43 19.65 -2.85
N THR A 129 -17.73 19.87 -2.61
CA THR A 129 -18.28 20.02 -1.25
C THR A 129 -18.13 18.72 -0.45
N LEU A 130 -18.47 17.58 -1.05
CA LEU A 130 -18.28 16.27 -0.41
C LEU A 130 -16.82 16.01 -0.06
N ALA A 131 -15.90 16.25 -1.00
CA ALA A 131 -14.46 16.07 -0.76
C ALA A 131 -13.97 16.96 0.37
N THR A 132 -14.45 18.22 0.43
CA THR A 132 -14.12 19.17 1.50
C THR A 132 -14.58 18.65 2.86
N HIS A 133 -15.85 18.23 2.96
CA HIS A 133 -16.38 17.66 4.20
C HIS A 133 -15.64 16.39 4.62
N PHE A 134 -15.34 15.49 3.67
CA PHE A 134 -14.61 14.26 3.97
C PHE A 134 -13.18 14.55 4.44
N VAL A 135 -12.50 15.54 3.86
CA VAL A 135 -11.18 15.98 4.37
C VAL A 135 -11.30 16.47 5.81
N ILE A 136 -12.27 17.34 6.12
CA ILE A 136 -12.47 17.85 7.49
C ILE A 136 -12.70 16.70 8.47
N ILE A 137 -13.57 15.73 8.14
CA ILE A 137 -13.91 14.61 9.02
C ILE A 137 -12.74 13.66 9.21
N MET A 138 -12.04 13.33 8.12
CA MET A 138 -10.99 12.30 8.15
C MET A 138 -9.62 12.82 8.60
N PHE A 139 -9.34 14.14 8.47
CA PHE A 139 -7.98 14.64 8.71
C PHE A 139 -7.48 14.44 10.15
N PRO A 140 -8.30 14.53 11.22
CA PRO A 140 -7.88 14.23 12.59
C PRO A 140 -7.38 12.79 12.80
N TYR A 141 -7.74 11.85 11.92
CA TYR A 141 -7.19 10.49 11.88
C TYR A 141 -5.65 10.50 11.78
N LEU A 142 -5.06 11.52 11.13
CA LEU A 142 -3.61 11.67 11.03
C LEU A 142 -2.95 11.76 12.42
N ALA A 143 -3.53 12.53 13.33
CA ALA A 143 -2.99 12.66 14.69
C ALA A 143 -3.05 11.32 15.43
N CYS A 144 -4.17 10.60 15.33
CA CYS A 144 -4.32 9.27 15.90
C CYS A 144 -3.24 8.32 15.37
N MET A 145 -3.06 8.27 14.05
CA MET A 145 -2.12 7.33 13.41
C MET A 145 -0.66 7.67 13.70
N SER A 146 -0.32 8.94 13.81
CA SER A 146 1.04 9.34 14.17
C SER A 146 1.38 8.95 15.60
N LEU A 147 0.42 9.09 16.52
CA LEU A 147 0.56 8.61 17.90
C LEU A 147 0.56 7.07 17.98
N VAL A 148 -0.19 6.38 17.14
CA VAL A 148 -0.07 4.92 16.96
C VAL A 148 1.33 4.54 16.51
N GLY A 149 1.93 5.32 15.59
CA GLY A 149 3.32 5.13 15.15
C GLY A 149 4.34 5.29 16.28
N LEU A 150 4.16 6.30 17.13
CA LEU A 150 5.01 6.51 18.33
C LEU A 150 4.88 5.35 19.32
N GLY A 151 3.65 5.01 19.72
CA GLY A 151 3.39 3.91 20.65
C GLY A 151 3.84 2.55 20.09
N GLY A 152 3.65 2.33 18.78
CA GLY A 152 4.18 1.16 18.07
C GLY A 152 5.71 1.11 18.06
N GLY A 153 6.37 2.26 17.90
CA GLY A 153 7.84 2.40 18.02
C GLY A 153 8.35 2.01 19.41
N ILE A 154 7.68 2.46 20.47
CA ILE A 154 7.99 2.08 21.86
C ILE A 154 7.81 0.57 22.06
N LEU A 155 6.65 0.03 21.65
CA LEU A 155 6.38 -1.40 21.79
C LEU A 155 7.37 -2.27 21.00
N ASN A 156 7.77 -1.83 19.80
CA ASN A 156 8.78 -2.52 18.99
C ASN A 156 10.15 -2.49 19.68
N ALA A 157 10.54 -1.36 20.29
CA ALA A 157 11.77 -1.24 21.06
C ALA A 157 11.79 -2.17 22.28
N LEU A 158 10.62 -2.43 22.86
CA LEU A 158 10.41 -3.36 23.98
C LEU A 158 10.17 -4.82 23.56
N HIS A 159 10.30 -5.15 22.26
CA HIS A 159 10.02 -6.47 21.68
C HIS A 159 8.56 -6.95 21.87
N LYS A 160 7.59 -6.03 21.99
CA LYS A 160 6.14 -6.31 22.17
C LYS A 160 5.35 -5.92 20.92
N PHE A 161 5.44 -6.71 19.88
CA PHE A 161 4.94 -6.36 18.52
C PHE A 161 3.44 -6.53 18.31
N ALA A 162 2.73 -7.32 19.15
CA ALA A 162 1.37 -7.78 18.88
C ALA A 162 0.34 -6.64 18.77
N ALA A 163 0.37 -5.65 19.69
CA ALA A 163 -0.59 -4.55 19.67
C ALA A 163 -0.40 -3.63 18.45
N ALA A 164 0.85 -3.33 18.09
CA ALA A 164 1.15 -2.54 16.89
C ALA A 164 0.72 -3.27 15.60
N ALA A 165 0.89 -4.60 15.55
CA ALA A 165 0.47 -5.42 14.40
C ALA A 165 -1.06 -5.60 14.32
N ALA A 166 -1.77 -5.57 15.44
CA ALA A 166 -3.23 -5.69 15.49
C ALA A 166 -3.96 -4.36 15.17
N ALA A 167 -3.34 -3.22 15.44
CA ALA A 167 -3.98 -1.91 15.28
C ALA A 167 -4.59 -1.68 13.86
N PRO A 168 -3.93 -1.99 12.73
CA PRO A 168 -4.54 -1.81 11.41
C PRO A 168 -5.79 -2.65 11.15
N LEU A 169 -5.98 -3.76 11.87
CA LEU A 169 -7.18 -4.59 11.77
C LEU A 169 -8.43 -3.83 12.23
N ALA A 170 -8.30 -2.98 13.27
CA ALA A 170 -9.40 -2.18 13.79
C ALA A 170 -9.99 -1.25 12.72
N LEU A 171 -9.16 -0.61 11.88
CA LEU A 171 -9.65 0.21 10.76
C LEU A 171 -10.55 -0.59 9.83
N ASN A 172 -10.08 -1.76 9.45
CA ASN A 172 -10.79 -2.59 8.49
C ASN A 172 -12.12 -3.09 9.05
N VAL A 173 -12.12 -3.61 10.28
CA VAL A 173 -13.32 -4.13 10.93
C VAL A 173 -14.36 -3.03 11.18
N ILE A 174 -13.94 -1.88 11.72
CA ILE A 174 -14.85 -0.77 12.01
C ILE A 174 -15.45 -0.21 10.72
N MET A 175 -14.64 -0.01 9.68
CA MET A 175 -15.16 0.49 8.40
C MET A 175 -16.14 -0.50 7.76
N ILE A 176 -15.84 -1.81 7.75
CA ILE A 176 -16.76 -2.82 7.22
C ILE A 176 -18.08 -2.78 7.99
N ALA A 177 -18.01 -2.81 9.32
CA ALA A 177 -19.22 -2.80 10.16
C ALA A 177 -20.08 -1.55 9.92
N VAL A 178 -19.48 -0.36 9.89
CA VAL A 178 -20.21 0.89 9.68
C VAL A 178 -20.76 0.98 8.26
N VAL A 179 -19.98 0.63 7.24
CA VAL A 179 -20.44 0.68 5.84
C VAL A 179 -21.63 -0.28 5.63
N LEU A 180 -21.58 -1.48 6.20
CA LEU A 180 -22.71 -2.42 6.11
C LEU A 180 -23.93 -1.94 6.88
N ALA A 181 -23.76 -1.34 8.08
CA ALA A 181 -24.86 -0.80 8.86
C ALA A 181 -25.62 0.35 8.16
N TYR A 182 -24.91 1.14 7.37
CA TYR A 182 -25.47 2.29 6.64
C TYR A 182 -25.75 2.00 5.15
N ALA A 183 -25.50 0.80 4.65
CA ALA A 183 -25.58 0.45 3.24
C ALA A 183 -26.93 0.76 2.59
N ASN A 184 -28.03 0.71 3.34
CA ASN A 184 -29.41 0.94 2.86
C ASN A 184 -29.85 2.41 2.97
N GLN A 185 -29.03 3.31 3.53
CA GLN A 185 -29.41 4.72 3.76
C GLN A 185 -29.02 5.65 2.59
N GLY A 186 -28.58 5.07 1.48
CA GLY A 186 -28.13 5.84 0.31
C GLY A 186 -26.62 6.10 0.29
N VAL A 187 -26.09 6.31 -0.93
CA VAL A 187 -24.66 6.40 -1.19
C VAL A 187 -23.99 7.55 -0.44
N THR A 188 -24.63 8.72 -0.41
CA THR A 188 -24.09 9.92 0.25
C THR A 188 -24.02 9.73 1.76
N VAL A 189 -25.07 9.23 2.39
CA VAL A 189 -25.10 8.97 3.84
C VAL A 189 -24.05 7.94 4.21
N THR A 190 -23.93 6.88 3.43
CA THR A 190 -22.91 5.86 3.65
C THR A 190 -21.49 6.42 3.45
N GLY A 191 -21.30 7.34 2.51
CA GLY A 191 -20.03 8.05 2.33
C GLY A 191 -19.61 8.84 3.57
N TYR A 192 -20.55 9.58 4.18
CA TYR A 192 -20.31 10.27 5.45
C TYR A 192 -20.04 9.30 6.60
N ALA A 193 -20.83 8.23 6.70
CA ALA A 193 -20.63 7.20 7.72
C ALA A 193 -19.24 6.53 7.57
N ALA A 194 -18.81 6.25 6.34
CA ALA A 194 -17.48 5.75 6.05
C ALA A 194 -16.39 6.75 6.46
N ALA A 195 -16.58 8.06 6.19
CA ALA A 195 -15.63 9.10 6.60
C ALA A 195 -15.49 9.17 8.12
N TRP A 196 -16.59 9.17 8.87
CA TRP A 196 -16.58 9.13 10.32
C TRP A 196 -15.98 7.84 10.88
N SER A 197 -16.20 6.71 10.20
CA SER A 197 -15.61 5.42 10.60
C SER A 197 -14.07 5.43 10.53
N VAL A 198 -13.48 6.20 9.60
CA VAL A 198 -12.02 6.38 9.54
C VAL A 198 -11.50 7.05 10.80
N PHE A 199 -12.15 8.13 11.25
CA PHE A 199 -11.76 8.81 12.47
C PHE A 199 -11.97 7.94 13.71
N ALA A 200 -13.15 7.30 13.83
CA ALA A 200 -13.45 6.37 14.93
C ALA A 200 -12.44 5.20 14.98
N ALA A 201 -12.07 4.67 13.83
CA ALA A 201 -11.06 3.63 13.74
C ALA A 201 -9.67 4.14 14.17
N GLY A 202 -9.34 5.40 13.89
CA GLY A 202 -8.12 6.02 14.38
C GLY A 202 -8.06 6.05 15.91
N LEU A 203 -9.15 6.42 16.57
CA LEU A 203 -9.26 6.38 18.03
C LEU A 203 -9.14 4.95 18.58
N ALA A 204 -9.78 3.98 17.93
CA ALA A 204 -9.68 2.57 18.34
C ALA A 204 -8.24 2.02 18.19
N GLN A 205 -7.57 2.33 17.08
CA GLN A 205 -6.16 1.94 16.88
C GLN A 205 -5.25 2.57 17.94
N LEU A 206 -5.49 3.85 18.23
CA LEU A 206 -4.76 4.56 19.29
C LEU A 206 -4.97 3.86 20.62
N ALA A 207 -6.23 3.56 20.99
CA ALA A 207 -6.54 2.84 22.25
C ALA A 207 -5.84 1.47 22.33
N ILE A 208 -5.85 0.68 21.26
CA ILE A 208 -5.17 -0.63 21.22
C ILE A 208 -3.68 -0.50 21.52
N VAL A 209 -3.01 0.43 20.86
CA VAL A 209 -1.56 0.61 21.01
C VAL A 209 -1.20 1.20 22.38
N TRP A 210 -1.98 2.18 22.85
CA TRP A 210 -1.73 2.83 24.14
C TRP A 210 -2.06 1.92 25.34
N VAL A 211 -3.08 1.09 25.24
CA VAL A 211 -3.32 0.02 26.22
C VAL A 211 -2.16 -0.99 26.23
N GLY A 212 -1.64 -1.33 25.04
CA GLY A 212 -0.44 -2.15 24.92
C GLY A 212 0.80 -1.53 25.58
N ALA A 213 1.04 -0.22 25.38
CA ALA A 213 2.11 0.52 25.99
C ALA A 213 1.93 0.63 27.52
N TRP A 214 0.74 0.94 27.98
CA TRP A 214 0.40 0.98 29.41
C TRP A 214 0.65 -0.36 30.11
N ARG A 215 0.15 -1.46 29.55
CA ARG A 215 0.41 -2.82 30.07
C ARG A 215 1.89 -3.21 30.03
N SER A 216 2.70 -2.45 29.31
CA SER A 216 4.14 -2.64 29.22
C SER A 216 4.92 -1.76 30.20
N GLY A 217 4.25 -0.97 31.05
CA GLY A 217 4.86 -0.05 32.01
C GLY A 217 5.08 1.36 31.46
N PHE A 218 4.88 1.59 30.16
CA PHE A 218 5.12 2.88 29.51
C PHE A 218 3.84 3.71 29.41
N LEU A 219 3.40 4.27 30.54
CA LEU A 219 2.35 5.29 30.57
C LEU A 219 2.99 6.66 30.36
N LEU A 220 2.83 7.26 29.19
CA LEU A 220 3.34 8.58 28.86
C LEU A 220 2.40 9.67 29.35
N LYS A 221 2.96 10.73 29.91
CA LYS A 221 2.22 11.94 30.31
C LYS A 221 2.34 12.99 29.22
N LEU A 222 1.23 13.59 28.85
CA LEU A 222 1.24 14.72 27.93
C LEU A 222 1.86 15.94 28.63
N ARG A 223 2.87 16.52 28.01
CA ARG A 223 3.61 17.70 28.50
C ARG A 223 3.52 18.83 27.48
N LEU A 224 3.91 20.02 27.89
CA LEU A 224 4.11 21.11 26.94
C LEU A 224 5.39 20.86 26.12
N PRO A 225 5.39 21.12 24.80
CA PRO A 225 6.53 20.89 23.93
C PRO A 225 7.74 21.75 24.38
N LYS A 226 8.88 21.10 24.56
CA LYS A 226 10.15 21.76 24.92
C LYS A 226 11.22 21.43 23.90
N TRP A 227 12.04 22.41 23.53
CA TRP A 227 13.20 22.22 22.67
C TRP A 227 14.37 21.62 23.48
N THR A 228 14.45 20.31 23.53
CA THR A 228 15.57 19.59 24.14
C THR A 228 16.65 19.27 23.12
N PRO A 229 17.92 19.08 23.52
CA PRO A 229 18.99 18.63 22.63
C PRO A 229 18.62 17.31 21.91
N HIS A 230 17.82 16.47 22.55
CA HIS A 230 17.37 15.18 22.04
C HIS A 230 16.38 15.31 20.88
N ILE A 231 15.44 16.24 20.97
CA ILE A 231 14.50 16.58 19.90
C ILE A 231 15.27 17.14 18.69
N LYS A 232 16.24 18.04 18.91
CA LYS A 232 17.08 18.58 17.84
C LYS A 232 17.83 17.45 17.10
N ARG A 233 18.42 16.50 17.86
CA ARG A 233 19.15 15.35 17.30
C ARG A 233 18.22 14.43 16.51
N MET A 234 17.02 14.15 17.02
CA MET A 234 16.02 13.32 16.33
C MET A 234 15.58 13.96 15.01
N LEU A 235 15.32 15.26 14.99
CA LEU A 235 14.98 16.00 13.78
C LEU A 235 16.12 16.00 12.77
N ALA A 236 17.35 16.22 13.22
CA ALA A 236 18.53 16.20 12.35
C ALA A 236 18.74 14.82 11.71
N LEU A 237 18.51 13.73 12.44
CA LEU A 237 18.59 12.35 11.92
C LEU A 237 17.41 12.00 11.01
N GLY A 238 16.20 12.49 11.29
CA GLY A 238 14.99 12.21 10.52
C GLY A 238 14.87 13.03 9.24
N TRP A 239 15.46 14.25 9.20
CA TRP A 239 15.26 15.21 8.11
C TRP A 239 15.55 14.68 6.71
N PRO A 240 16.68 13.98 6.44
CA PRO A 240 16.93 13.41 5.12
C PRO A 240 15.87 12.38 4.70
N GLY A 241 15.41 11.57 5.66
CA GLY A 241 14.33 10.59 5.44
C GLY A 241 12.99 11.26 5.11
N PHE A 242 12.66 12.38 5.77
CA PHE A 242 11.45 13.14 5.49
C PHE A 242 11.47 13.76 4.09
N ILE A 243 12.60 14.29 3.63
CA ILE A 243 12.73 14.82 2.27
C ILE A 243 12.51 13.71 1.24
N GLY A 244 13.17 12.55 1.42
CA GLY A 244 13.03 11.41 0.51
C GLY A 244 11.60 10.88 0.45
N ALA A 245 10.94 10.71 1.60
CA ALA A 245 9.54 10.30 1.67
C ALA A 245 8.60 11.36 1.08
N GLY A 246 8.90 12.65 1.27
CA GLY A 246 8.12 13.76 0.71
C GLY A 246 8.10 13.77 -0.82
N ALA A 247 9.22 13.48 -1.48
CA ALA A 247 9.29 13.41 -2.93
C ALA A 247 8.33 12.36 -3.52
N LEU A 248 8.19 11.19 -2.87
CA LEU A 248 7.23 10.16 -3.26
C LEU A 248 5.78 10.63 -3.11
N GLN A 249 5.49 11.45 -2.08
CA GLN A 249 4.16 11.97 -1.86
C GLN A 249 3.75 13.04 -2.90
N ILE A 250 4.70 13.82 -3.40
CA ILE A 250 4.45 14.77 -4.50
C ILE A 250 3.91 14.03 -5.73
N ASN A 251 4.52 12.91 -6.10
CA ASN A 251 4.04 12.10 -7.22
C ASN A 251 2.59 11.63 -7.01
N THR A 252 2.23 11.22 -5.79
CA THR A 252 0.87 10.80 -5.45
C THR A 252 -0.12 11.96 -5.55
N ILE A 253 0.27 13.18 -5.13
CA ILE A 253 -0.56 14.38 -5.24
C ILE A 253 -0.81 14.71 -6.72
N VAL A 254 0.25 14.76 -7.53
CA VAL A 254 0.14 15.06 -8.96
C VAL A 254 -0.73 14.04 -9.66
N GLY A 255 -0.56 12.74 -9.40
CA GLY A 255 -1.39 11.68 -9.96
C GLY A 255 -2.87 11.83 -9.56
N THR A 256 -3.16 12.20 -8.31
CA THR A 256 -4.54 12.44 -7.84
C THR A 256 -5.13 13.68 -8.51
N ASN A 257 -4.35 14.75 -8.65
CA ASN A 257 -4.78 15.97 -9.32
C ASN A 257 -5.14 15.71 -10.79
N ILE A 258 -4.32 14.95 -11.50
CA ILE A 258 -4.59 14.57 -12.89
C ILE A 258 -5.85 13.71 -12.96
N ALA A 259 -5.96 12.66 -12.14
CA ALA A 259 -7.10 11.74 -12.12
C ALA A 259 -8.42 12.46 -11.76
N SER A 260 -8.38 13.53 -10.94
CA SER A 260 -9.57 14.26 -10.52
C SER A 260 -10.33 14.93 -11.68
N ARG A 261 -9.69 15.09 -12.84
CA ARG A 261 -10.27 15.73 -14.02
C ARG A 261 -11.23 14.81 -14.79
N GLU A 262 -11.22 13.52 -14.50
CA GLU A 262 -12.09 12.53 -15.13
C GLU A 262 -12.97 11.85 -14.05
N PRO A 263 -14.32 11.88 -14.20
CA PRO A 263 -15.23 11.29 -13.22
C PRO A 263 -15.02 9.77 -13.10
N GLY A 264 -14.85 9.27 -11.88
CA GLY A 264 -14.61 7.85 -11.58
C GLY A 264 -13.13 7.45 -11.61
N ALA A 265 -12.26 8.24 -12.22
CA ALA A 265 -10.86 7.86 -12.42
C ALA A 265 -10.09 7.62 -11.11
N ILE A 266 -10.31 8.43 -10.07
CA ILE A 266 -9.66 8.22 -8.77
C ILE A 266 -10.07 6.87 -8.19
N SER A 267 -11.36 6.54 -8.28
CA SER A 267 -11.92 5.29 -7.75
C SER A 267 -11.43 4.08 -8.55
N TRP A 268 -11.43 4.16 -9.89
CA TRP A 268 -10.94 3.08 -10.75
C TRP A 268 -9.48 2.77 -10.50
N LEU A 269 -8.64 3.81 -10.44
CA LEU A 269 -7.21 3.67 -10.17
C LEU A 269 -6.92 3.14 -8.76
N MET A 270 -7.70 3.57 -7.74
CA MET A 270 -7.57 3.04 -6.37
C MET A 270 -7.91 1.56 -6.29
N ASN A 271 -8.99 1.13 -6.96
CA ASN A 271 -9.39 -0.27 -6.98
C ASN A 271 -8.40 -1.14 -7.75
N ALA A 272 -7.91 -0.67 -8.90
CA ALA A 272 -6.87 -1.36 -9.67
C ALA A 272 -5.56 -1.46 -8.88
N ASP A 273 -5.14 -0.36 -8.21
CA ASP A 273 -3.95 -0.32 -7.37
C ASP A 273 -4.02 -1.36 -6.24
N GLN A 274 -5.16 -1.45 -5.56
CA GLN A 274 -5.38 -2.42 -4.49
C GLN A 274 -5.24 -3.88 -4.97
N LEU A 275 -5.73 -4.17 -6.18
CA LEU A 275 -5.70 -5.53 -6.73
C LEU A 275 -4.28 -5.98 -7.08
N TYR A 276 -3.50 -5.18 -7.81
CA TYR A 276 -2.13 -5.59 -8.16
C TYR A 276 -1.18 -5.54 -6.96
N GLN A 277 -1.48 -4.75 -5.92
CA GLN A 277 -0.68 -4.73 -4.70
C GLN A 277 -0.77 -6.03 -3.89
N LEU A 278 -1.80 -6.86 -4.06
CA LEU A 278 -1.90 -8.15 -3.38
C LEU A 278 -0.71 -9.06 -3.74
N PRO A 279 -0.52 -9.47 -5.02
CA PRO A 279 0.64 -10.30 -5.38
C PRO A 279 1.96 -9.58 -5.14
N LEU A 280 2.06 -8.27 -5.43
CA LEU A 280 3.26 -7.47 -5.17
C LEU A 280 3.71 -7.53 -3.71
N SER A 281 2.76 -7.46 -2.79
CA SER A 281 3.07 -7.46 -1.36
C SER A 281 3.52 -8.83 -0.86
N MET A 282 2.94 -9.93 -1.38
CA MET A 282 3.33 -11.29 -1.02
C MET A 282 4.77 -11.56 -1.47
N ILE A 283 5.10 -11.23 -2.72
CA ILE A 283 6.46 -11.37 -3.26
C ILE A 283 7.42 -10.46 -2.50
N GLY A 284 7.03 -9.21 -2.27
CA GLY A 284 7.88 -8.22 -1.60
C GLY A 284 8.25 -8.58 -0.16
N ILE A 285 7.34 -9.20 0.60
CA ILE A 285 7.63 -9.68 1.97
C ILE A 285 8.66 -10.79 1.93
N THR A 286 8.47 -11.79 1.07
CA THR A 286 9.40 -12.92 0.93
C THR A 286 10.80 -12.44 0.59
N LEU A 287 10.92 -11.50 -0.37
CA LEU A 287 12.19 -10.91 -0.75
C LEU A 287 12.85 -10.10 0.38
N GLY A 288 12.07 -9.32 1.12
CA GLY A 288 12.58 -8.50 2.23
C GLY A 288 13.11 -9.32 3.39
N ILE A 289 12.39 -10.38 3.77
CA ILE A 289 12.75 -11.23 4.92
C ILE A 289 13.93 -12.16 4.62
N VAL A 290 13.99 -12.73 3.42
CA VAL A 290 14.95 -13.79 3.09
C VAL A 290 16.15 -13.24 2.33
N LEU A 291 15.90 -12.45 1.28
CA LEU A 291 16.93 -12.07 0.32
C LEU A 291 17.87 -10.99 0.87
N MET A 292 17.32 -9.94 1.48
CA MET A 292 18.12 -8.79 1.95
C MET A 292 19.16 -9.21 3.01
N PRO A 293 18.83 -9.97 4.07
CA PRO A 293 19.83 -10.44 5.02
C PRO A 293 20.87 -11.37 4.42
N ALA A 294 20.46 -12.24 3.47
CA ALA A 294 21.36 -13.18 2.82
C ALA A 294 22.40 -12.45 1.95
N ILE A 295 21.98 -11.46 1.16
CA ILE A 295 22.91 -10.65 0.36
C ILE A 295 23.82 -9.83 1.28
N SER A 296 23.27 -9.17 2.31
CA SER A 296 24.04 -8.31 3.23
C SER A 296 25.11 -9.11 3.98
N ARG A 297 24.79 -10.33 4.42
CA ARG A 297 25.76 -11.23 5.08
C ARG A 297 26.88 -11.58 4.13
N ALA A 298 26.57 -12.07 2.92
CA ALA A 298 27.55 -12.46 1.93
C ALA A 298 28.50 -11.31 1.54
N VAL A 299 27.95 -10.08 1.38
CA VAL A 299 28.76 -8.87 1.11
C VAL A 299 29.67 -8.54 2.28
N LYS A 300 29.21 -8.62 3.54
CA LYS A 300 30.04 -8.36 4.74
C LYS A 300 31.14 -9.40 4.92
N GLU A 301 30.89 -10.64 4.53
CA GLU A 301 31.88 -11.72 4.54
C GLU A 301 32.88 -11.65 3.36
N GLY A 302 32.75 -10.66 2.48
CA GLY A 302 33.58 -10.49 1.28
C GLY A 302 33.31 -11.52 0.18
N ASN A 303 32.25 -12.33 0.33
CA ASN A 303 31.90 -13.41 -0.62
C ASN A 303 30.95 -12.89 -1.71
N GLU A 304 31.53 -12.23 -2.71
CA GLU A 304 30.78 -11.66 -3.83
C GLU A 304 30.11 -12.73 -4.71
N GLU A 305 30.62 -13.95 -4.72
CA GLU A 305 30.02 -15.07 -5.46
C GLU A 305 28.70 -15.50 -4.80
N ALA A 306 28.71 -15.69 -3.49
CA ALA A 306 27.48 -15.98 -2.72
C ALA A 306 26.47 -14.80 -2.80
N ALA A 307 26.93 -13.55 -2.78
CA ALA A 307 26.06 -12.40 -2.94
C ALA A 307 25.36 -12.38 -4.30
N ARG A 308 26.10 -12.72 -5.38
CA ARG A 308 25.53 -12.85 -6.74
C ARG A 308 24.57 -14.04 -6.84
N ALA A 309 24.91 -15.18 -6.25
CA ALA A 309 24.04 -16.34 -6.22
C ALA A 309 22.71 -16.02 -5.54
N ASN A 310 22.74 -15.34 -4.38
CA ASN A 310 21.53 -14.90 -3.67
C ASN A 310 20.72 -13.91 -4.53
N LEU A 311 21.37 -12.96 -5.21
CA LEU A 311 20.70 -12.03 -6.11
C LEU A 311 19.98 -12.76 -7.25
N ASN A 312 20.65 -13.74 -7.88
CA ASN A 312 20.05 -14.58 -8.94
C ASN A 312 18.84 -15.38 -8.41
N ARG A 313 18.90 -15.90 -7.15
CA ARG A 313 17.73 -16.57 -6.52
C ARG A 313 16.58 -15.59 -6.31
N GLY A 314 16.87 -14.35 -5.90
CA GLY A 314 15.85 -13.29 -5.81
C GLY A 314 15.18 -13.00 -7.13
N LEU A 315 15.94 -12.87 -8.22
CA LEU A 315 15.41 -12.72 -9.57
C LEU A 315 14.57 -13.92 -10.01
N GLU A 316 15.05 -15.16 -9.74
CA GLU A 316 14.30 -16.39 -10.04
C GLU A 316 12.96 -16.43 -9.31
N LEU A 317 12.93 -16.06 -8.02
CA LEU A 317 11.69 -15.98 -7.23
C LEU A 317 10.71 -14.93 -7.76
N VAL A 318 11.21 -13.75 -8.17
CA VAL A 318 10.36 -12.72 -8.80
C VAL A 318 9.75 -13.24 -10.10
N LEU A 319 10.52 -13.92 -10.93
CA LEU A 319 9.98 -14.51 -12.17
C LEU A 319 8.99 -15.63 -11.85
N LEU A 320 9.29 -16.52 -10.91
CA LEU A 320 8.45 -17.65 -10.54
C LEU A 320 7.06 -17.24 -10.05
N PHE A 321 6.96 -16.19 -9.24
CA PHE A 321 5.68 -15.73 -8.67
C PHE A 321 5.10 -14.51 -9.38
N GLY A 322 5.94 -13.63 -9.90
CA GLY A 322 5.50 -12.38 -10.54
C GLY A 322 4.94 -12.59 -11.94
N LEU A 323 5.54 -13.49 -12.74
CA LEU A 323 5.05 -13.76 -14.10
C LEU A 323 3.64 -14.35 -14.12
N PRO A 324 3.32 -15.42 -13.38
CA PRO A 324 1.97 -15.98 -13.39
C PRO A 324 0.94 -15.00 -12.81
N ALA A 325 1.29 -14.23 -11.77
CA ALA A 325 0.41 -13.22 -11.23
C ALA A 325 0.11 -12.11 -12.26
N ALA A 326 1.13 -11.60 -12.96
CA ALA A 326 0.94 -10.64 -14.03
C ALA A 326 0.10 -11.20 -15.18
N ALA A 327 0.41 -12.43 -15.64
CA ALA A 327 -0.34 -13.10 -16.70
C ALA A 327 -1.82 -13.28 -16.34
N ALA A 328 -2.13 -13.68 -15.11
CA ALA A 328 -3.51 -13.83 -14.65
C ALA A 328 -4.27 -12.49 -14.62
N LEU A 329 -3.63 -11.43 -14.08
CA LEU A 329 -4.23 -10.09 -14.03
C LEU A 329 -4.45 -9.47 -15.43
N ILE A 330 -3.59 -9.79 -16.40
CA ILE A 330 -3.75 -9.38 -17.80
C ILE A 330 -4.83 -10.19 -18.52
N ALA A 331 -4.91 -11.49 -18.19
CA ALA A 331 -5.81 -12.42 -18.91
C ALA A 331 -7.30 -12.24 -18.55
N MET A 332 -7.62 -11.81 -17.32
CA MET A 332 -9.01 -11.73 -16.84
C MET A 332 -9.32 -10.46 -16.02
N PRO A 333 -8.89 -9.25 -16.44
CA PRO A 333 -8.98 -8.06 -15.61
C PRO A 333 -10.42 -7.65 -15.33
N THR A 334 -11.29 -7.62 -16.34
CA THR A 334 -12.71 -7.26 -16.22
C THR A 334 -13.49 -8.30 -15.43
N LEU A 335 -13.25 -9.59 -15.69
CA LEU A 335 -13.89 -10.67 -14.94
C LEU A 335 -13.55 -10.57 -13.44
N LEU A 336 -12.27 -10.29 -13.12
CA LEU A 336 -11.83 -10.10 -11.75
C LEU A 336 -12.56 -8.93 -11.08
N CYS A 337 -12.66 -7.78 -11.75
CA CYS A 337 -13.33 -6.61 -11.20
C CYS A 337 -14.85 -6.84 -11.05
N THR A 338 -15.50 -7.46 -12.03
CA THR A 338 -16.93 -7.78 -11.97
C THR A 338 -17.22 -8.78 -10.85
N ALA A 339 -16.46 -9.86 -10.79
CA ALA A 339 -16.64 -10.90 -9.77
C ALA A 339 -16.45 -10.37 -8.33
N LEU A 340 -15.53 -9.41 -8.12
CA LEU A 340 -15.24 -8.88 -6.79
C LEU A 340 -16.13 -7.69 -6.41
N PHE A 341 -16.20 -6.66 -7.27
CA PHE A 341 -16.85 -5.40 -6.91
C PHE A 341 -18.36 -5.37 -7.21
N ILE A 342 -18.85 -6.26 -8.08
CA ILE A 342 -20.27 -6.36 -8.38
C ILE A 342 -20.88 -7.59 -7.72
N ASP A 343 -20.39 -8.79 -8.05
CA ASP A 343 -21.00 -10.06 -7.63
C ASP A 343 -20.75 -10.33 -6.14
N PHE A 344 -19.50 -10.49 -5.73
CA PHE A 344 -19.15 -10.73 -4.32
C PHE A 344 -19.58 -9.58 -3.39
N ALA A 345 -19.41 -8.33 -3.83
CA ALA A 345 -19.89 -7.19 -3.07
C ALA A 345 -21.42 -7.20 -2.95
N GLY A 346 -22.15 -7.54 -4.03
CA GLY A 346 -23.60 -7.71 -4.05
C GLY A 346 -24.06 -8.80 -3.06
N ASP A 347 -23.39 -9.96 -3.07
CA ASP A 347 -23.67 -11.04 -2.12
C ASP A 347 -23.46 -10.60 -0.65
N ALA A 348 -22.35 -9.91 -0.37
CA ALA A 348 -22.06 -9.37 0.95
C ALA A 348 -23.11 -8.32 1.38
N LEU A 349 -23.58 -7.49 0.45
CA LEU A 349 -24.62 -6.48 0.71
C LEU A 349 -26.01 -7.09 0.87
N SER A 350 -26.28 -8.24 0.26
CA SER A 350 -27.53 -8.96 0.43
C SER A 350 -27.78 -9.40 1.87
N LEU A 351 -26.71 -9.64 2.64
CA LEU A 351 -26.79 -9.97 4.08
C LEU A 351 -27.41 -8.84 4.93
N VAL A 352 -27.32 -7.60 4.43
CA VAL A 352 -27.91 -6.42 5.10
C VAL A 352 -29.14 -5.87 4.34
N GLY A 353 -29.69 -6.65 3.42
CA GLY A 353 -30.92 -6.33 2.70
C GLY A 353 -30.76 -5.43 1.46
N ARG A 354 -29.54 -5.13 1.03
CA ARG A 354 -29.25 -4.41 -0.22
C ARG A 354 -28.90 -5.40 -1.31
N LYS A 355 -29.71 -5.41 -2.39
CA LYS A 355 -29.57 -6.42 -3.47
C LYS A 355 -28.53 -6.11 -4.53
N GLU A 356 -28.12 -4.85 -4.67
CA GLU A 356 -27.29 -4.41 -5.78
C GLU A 356 -26.07 -3.62 -5.31
N SER A 357 -24.94 -3.89 -5.96
CA SER A 357 -23.73 -3.08 -5.86
C SER A 357 -23.94 -1.75 -6.60
N ALA A 358 -23.41 -0.66 -6.05
CA ALA A 358 -23.34 0.63 -6.73
C ALA A 358 -22.20 0.71 -7.76
N PHE A 359 -21.34 -0.31 -7.81
CA PHE A 359 -20.26 -0.41 -8.78
C PHE A 359 -20.81 -0.92 -10.10
N LEU A 360 -20.71 -0.12 -11.16
CA LEU A 360 -21.33 -0.39 -12.44
C LEU A 360 -20.43 -1.26 -13.35
N ALA A 361 -21.01 -1.91 -14.35
CA ALA A 361 -20.24 -2.69 -15.33
C ALA A 361 -19.15 -1.86 -16.03
N ARG A 362 -19.45 -0.61 -16.39
CA ARG A 362 -18.46 0.33 -16.95
C ARG A 362 -17.30 0.62 -16.00
N ASP A 363 -17.58 0.62 -14.70
CA ASP A 363 -16.54 0.82 -13.67
C ASP A 363 -15.63 -0.41 -13.58
N ALA A 364 -16.18 -1.61 -13.74
CA ALA A 364 -15.44 -2.86 -13.81
C ALA A 364 -14.54 -2.92 -15.06
N GLU A 365 -15.03 -2.45 -16.21
CA GLU A 365 -14.25 -2.34 -17.44
C GLU A 365 -13.10 -1.33 -17.29
N ALA A 366 -13.39 -0.12 -16.81
CA ALA A 366 -12.38 0.93 -16.62
C ALA A 366 -11.32 0.52 -15.58
N THR A 367 -11.75 -0.06 -14.43
CA THR A 367 -10.86 -0.60 -13.41
C THR A 367 -10.04 -1.77 -13.97
N GLY A 368 -10.66 -2.66 -14.74
CA GLY A 368 -10.01 -3.79 -15.39
C GLY A 368 -8.94 -3.33 -16.38
N LEU A 369 -9.23 -2.31 -17.19
CA LEU A 369 -8.27 -1.72 -18.11
C LEU A 369 -7.07 -1.13 -17.37
N ALA A 370 -7.27 -0.35 -16.31
CA ALA A 370 -6.19 0.15 -15.47
C ALA A 370 -5.39 -0.99 -14.84
N LEU A 371 -6.06 -2.04 -14.35
CA LEU A 371 -5.45 -3.21 -13.74
C LEU A 371 -4.57 -3.97 -14.73
N SER A 372 -5.06 -4.22 -15.95
CA SER A 372 -4.27 -4.90 -16.99
C SER A 372 -2.98 -4.16 -17.30
N ILE A 373 -3.05 -2.83 -17.36
CA ILE A 373 -1.87 -1.99 -17.56
C ILE A 373 -0.93 -2.11 -16.35
N TYR A 374 -1.41 -1.91 -15.11
CA TYR A 374 -0.56 -2.07 -13.91
C TYR A 374 0.08 -3.47 -13.81
N ALA A 375 -0.60 -4.51 -14.32
CA ALA A 375 -0.07 -5.87 -14.31
C ALA A 375 1.21 -6.03 -15.15
N PHE A 376 1.37 -5.29 -16.27
CA PHE A 376 2.65 -5.22 -16.98
C PHE A 376 3.77 -4.59 -16.13
N GLY A 377 3.41 -3.73 -15.17
CA GLY A 377 4.34 -3.13 -14.22
C GLY A 377 4.68 -4.02 -13.02
N LEU A 378 3.87 -5.05 -12.73
CA LEU A 378 4.05 -5.88 -11.54
C LEU A 378 5.45 -6.49 -11.46
N LEU A 379 5.96 -6.98 -12.59
CA LEU A 379 7.29 -7.54 -12.68
C LEU A 379 8.37 -6.50 -12.37
N SER A 380 8.26 -5.29 -12.93
CA SER A 380 9.23 -4.22 -12.67
C SER A 380 9.21 -3.78 -11.21
N PHE A 381 8.04 -3.67 -10.57
CA PHE A 381 7.93 -3.34 -9.15
C PHE A 381 8.57 -4.39 -8.24
N CYS A 382 8.47 -5.68 -8.60
CA CYS A 382 9.13 -6.75 -7.87
C CYS A 382 10.65 -6.74 -8.11
N LEU A 383 11.08 -6.61 -9.36
CA LEU A 383 12.50 -6.56 -9.74
C LEU A 383 13.22 -5.38 -9.07
N GLN A 384 12.58 -4.20 -9.01
CA GLN A 384 13.10 -3.03 -8.33
C GLN A 384 13.54 -3.33 -6.89
N LYS A 385 12.72 -4.09 -6.14
CA LYS A 385 13.05 -4.47 -4.76
C LYS A 385 14.31 -5.34 -4.67
N VAL A 386 14.49 -6.27 -5.61
CA VAL A 386 15.66 -7.16 -5.66
C VAL A 386 16.92 -6.37 -6.02
N VAL A 387 16.81 -5.52 -7.06
CA VAL A 387 17.97 -4.76 -7.56
C VAL A 387 18.38 -3.67 -6.56
N ALA A 388 17.40 -3.01 -5.91
CA ALA A 388 17.68 -2.05 -4.85
C ALA A 388 18.33 -2.71 -3.63
N ALA A 389 17.93 -3.94 -3.26
CA ALA A 389 18.54 -4.68 -2.16
C ALA A 389 20.04 -4.94 -2.39
N ALA A 390 20.46 -5.18 -3.64
CA ALA A 390 21.86 -5.33 -4.00
C ALA A 390 22.70 -4.05 -3.76
N CYS A 391 22.08 -2.88 -3.93
CA CYS A 391 22.69 -1.58 -3.63
C CYS A 391 22.75 -1.34 -2.12
N PHE A 392 21.63 -1.56 -1.42
CA PHE A 392 21.53 -1.32 0.03
C PHE A 392 22.46 -2.25 0.84
N ALA A 393 22.63 -3.50 0.41
CA ALA A 393 23.59 -4.43 1.02
C ALA A 393 25.04 -3.94 0.96
N ARG A 394 25.36 -3.03 0.03
CA ARG A 394 26.67 -2.37 -0.14
C ARG A 394 26.68 -0.94 0.37
N GLU A 395 25.69 -0.58 1.20
CA GLU A 395 25.53 0.77 1.80
C GLU A 395 25.38 1.89 0.75
N ASN A 396 25.08 1.53 -0.51
CA ASN A 396 24.86 2.48 -1.60
C ASN A 396 23.38 2.87 -1.70
N THR A 397 22.98 3.88 -0.95
CA THR A 397 21.62 4.45 -1.01
C THR A 397 21.46 5.52 -2.09
N ARG A 398 22.57 6.12 -2.53
CA ARG A 398 22.55 7.24 -3.50
C ARG A 398 22.08 6.79 -4.90
N THR A 399 22.51 5.61 -5.33
CA THR A 399 22.19 5.09 -6.66
C THR A 399 20.68 4.80 -6.83
N PRO A 400 20.01 4.01 -5.96
CA PRO A 400 18.57 3.82 -6.02
C PRO A 400 17.80 5.14 -5.93
N MET A 401 18.21 6.05 -5.02
CA MET A 401 17.57 7.35 -4.87
C MET A 401 17.62 8.19 -6.16
N LYS A 402 18.78 8.24 -6.83
CA LYS A 402 18.95 8.96 -8.10
C LYS A 402 17.97 8.47 -9.18
N TYR A 403 17.86 7.15 -9.34
CA TYR A 403 16.99 6.57 -10.37
C TYR A 403 15.51 6.61 -9.97
N ALA A 404 15.19 6.55 -8.68
CA ALA A 404 13.84 6.80 -8.18
C ALA A 404 13.37 8.23 -8.48
N LEU A 405 14.22 9.24 -8.26
CA LEU A 405 13.90 10.63 -8.62
C LEU A 405 13.71 10.81 -10.13
N LEU A 406 14.56 10.17 -10.96
CA LEU A 406 14.36 10.14 -12.41
C LEU A 406 13.02 9.51 -12.79
N ALA A 407 12.69 8.37 -12.19
CA ALA A 407 11.41 7.69 -12.43
C ALA A 407 10.21 8.56 -12.04
N ILE A 408 10.25 9.26 -10.89
CA ILE A 408 9.22 10.22 -10.48
C ILE A 408 9.06 11.33 -11.53
N SER A 409 10.16 11.90 -12.02
CA SER A 409 10.12 12.94 -13.04
C SER A 409 9.50 12.44 -14.34
N ILE A 410 9.90 11.23 -14.80
CA ILE A 410 9.32 10.60 -15.99
C ILE A 410 7.84 10.33 -15.81
N ASN A 411 7.44 9.78 -14.65
CA ASN A 411 6.02 9.52 -14.34
C ASN A 411 5.20 10.82 -14.43
N MET A 412 5.68 11.89 -13.81
CA MET A 412 4.99 13.18 -13.80
C MET A 412 4.86 13.78 -15.21
N VAL A 413 5.95 13.80 -15.97
CA VAL A 413 5.94 14.33 -17.34
C VAL A 413 5.01 13.51 -18.23
N LEU A 414 5.14 12.18 -18.22
CA LEU A 414 4.30 11.31 -19.05
C LEU A 414 2.82 11.38 -18.64
N SER A 415 2.52 11.39 -17.34
CA SER A 415 1.11 11.52 -16.87
C SER A 415 0.49 12.83 -17.36
N LEU A 416 1.20 13.94 -17.26
CA LEU A 416 0.70 15.26 -17.70
C LEU A 416 0.57 15.35 -19.22
N SER A 417 1.52 14.80 -19.97
CA SER A 417 1.53 14.88 -21.43
C SER A 417 0.52 13.94 -22.08
N LEU A 418 0.34 12.73 -21.53
CA LEU A 418 -0.54 11.73 -22.12
C LEU A 418 -2.01 11.89 -21.67
N PHE A 419 -2.27 12.44 -20.48
CA PHE A 419 -3.63 12.58 -19.97
C PHE A 419 -4.61 13.27 -20.93
N PRO A 420 -4.26 14.39 -21.61
CA PRO A 420 -5.14 15.02 -22.58
C PRO A 420 -5.49 14.15 -23.80
N LEU A 421 -4.65 13.13 -24.10
CA LEU A 421 -4.78 12.28 -25.28
C LEU A 421 -5.57 11.00 -24.97
N ILE A 422 -5.31 10.38 -23.81
CA ILE A 422 -5.81 9.03 -23.48
C ILE A 422 -6.53 8.95 -22.13
N GLY A 423 -6.81 10.09 -21.48
CA GLY A 423 -7.53 10.16 -20.20
C GLY A 423 -6.79 9.48 -19.06
N PHE A 424 -7.53 8.91 -18.10
CA PHE A 424 -7.00 8.31 -16.87
C PHE A 424 -5.97 7.21 -17.09
N ILE A 425 -6.00 6.53 -18.25
CA ILE A 425 -5.06 5.46 -18.63
C ILE A 425 -3.62 5.96 -18.69
N ALA A 426 -3.42 7.26 -18.93
CA ALA A 426 -2.11 7.91 -18.91
C ALA A 426 -1.34 7.65 -17.60
N ILE A 427 -2.04 7.61 -16.46
CA ILE A 427 -1.42 7.47 -15.14
C ILE A 427 -0.80 6.08 -14.95
N PRO A 428 -1.51 4.95 -15.16
CA PRO A 428 -0.88 3.63 -15.08
C PRO A 428 0.23 3.43 -16.14
N ILE A 429 0.07 3.91 -17.38
CA ILE A 429 1.12 3.83 -18.39
C ILE A 429 2.38 4.58 -17.93
N ALA A 430 2.24 5.81 -17.49
CA ALA A 430 3.38 6.60 -16.99
C ALA A 430 4.07 5.91 -15.80
N THR A 431 3.30 5.33 -14.89
CA THR A 431 3.82 4.59 -13.72
C THR A 431 4.66 3.37 -14.15
N ILE A 432 4.20 2.63 -15.14
CA ILE A 432 4.92 1.46 -15.66
C ILE A 432 6.20 1.89 -16.38
N CYS A 433 6.11 2.88 -17.28
CA CYS A 433 7.26 3.41 -17.99
C CYS A 433 8.33 3.90 -17.02
N ALA A 434 7.93 4.64 -15.98
CA ALA A 434 8.82 5.11 -14.93
C ALA A 434 9.49 3.95 -14.17
N SER A 435 8.72 2.94 -13.77
CA SER A 435 9.23 1.79 -13.04
C SER A 435 10.20 0.95 -13.88
N TRP A 436 9.87 0.67 -15.13
CA TRP A 436 10.78 -0.05 -16.04
C TRP A 436 12.05 0.75 -16.31
N THR A 437 11.96 2.07 -16.44
CA THR A 437 13.13 2.95 -16.59
C THR A 437 14.04 2.83 -15.36
N GLU A 438 13.49 2.92 -14.16
CA GLU A 438 14.26 2.79 -12.91
C GLU A 438 14.97 1.44 -12.83
N VAL A 439 14.23 0.34 -13.05
CA VAL A 439 14.80 -1.02 -13.02
C VAL A 439 15.87 -1.22 -14.06
N THR A 440 15.67 -0.72 -15.29
CA THR A 440 16.62 -0.86 -16.38
C THR A 440 17.94 -0.12 -16.07
N PHE A 441 17.86 1.13 -15.67
CA PHE A 441 19.07 1.90 -15.34
C PHE A 441 19.80 1.35 -14.11
N LEU A 442 19.06 0.95 -13.07
CA LEU A 442 19.64 0.36 -11.88
C LEU A 442 20.30 -1.00 -12.18
N SER A 443 19.63 -1.85 -12.96
CA SER A 443 20.19 -3.13 -13.42
C SER A 443 21.41 -2.95 -14.30
N TRP A 444 21.39 -1.97 -15.22
CA TRP A 444 22.51 -1.66 -16.08
C TRP A 444 23.73 -1.18 -15.27
N GLN A 445 23.54 -0.34 -14.26
CA GLN A 445 24.62 0.09 -13.38
C GLN A 445 25.23 -1.07 -12.59
N LEU A 446 24.39 -1.95 -12.03
CA LEU A 446 24.85 -3.14 -11.33
C LEU A 446 25.54 -4.14 -12.25
N TRP A 447 25.09 -4.25 -13.50
CA TRP A 447 25.76 -5.07 -14.52
C TRP A 447 27.14 -4.52 -14.86
N ARG A 448 27.29 -3.20 -15.07
CA ARG A 448 28.58 -2.53 -15.26
C ARG A 448 29.52 -2.72 -14.08
N ALA A 449 29.01 -2.65 -12.86
CA ALA A 449 29.75 -2.90 -11.63
C ALA A 449 30.09 -4.40 -11.40
N LYS A 450 29.71 -5.28 -12.34
CA LYS A 450 29.88 -6.74 -12.27
C LYS A 450 29.16 -7.38 -11.06
N ILE A 451 28.21 -6.69 -10.44
CA ILE A 451 27.42 -7.17 -9.32
C ILE A 451 26.26 -8.05 -9.81
N LEU A 452 25.55 -7.62 -10.85
CA LEU A 452 24.46 -8.36 -11.47
C LEU A 452 25.00 -9.15 -12.66
N ARG A 453 25.07 -10.48 -12.51
CA ARG A 453 25.42 -11.40 -13.59
C ARG A 453 24.51 -12.62 -13.52
N PRO A 454 23.61 -12.80 -14.52
CA PRO A 454 22.75 -13.96 -14.59
C PRO A 454 23.57 -15.27 -14.65
N ASP A 455 23.30 -16.19 -13.71
CA ASP A 455 23.93 -17.51 -13.69
C ASP A 455 23.29 -18.45 -14.74
N ASN A 456 23.94 -19.60 -14.98
CA ASN A 456 23.46 -20.57 -15.97
C ASN A 456 22.09 -21.16 -15.58
N ARG A 457 21.77 -21.21 -14.28
CA ARG A 457 20.49 -21.69 -13.81
C ARG A 457 19.38 -20.70 -14.14
N LEU A 458 19.56 -19.41 -13.86
CA LEU A 458 18.59 -18.36 -14.20
C LEU A 458 18.39 -18.29 -15.72
N LYS A 459 19.47 -18.32 -16.51
CA LYS A 459 19.39 -18.30 -17.98
C LYS A 459 18.60 -19.47 -18.57
N ARG A 460 18.66 -20.65 -17.95
CA ARG A 460 17.88 -21.83 -18.39
C ARG A 460 16.44 -21.82 -17.90
N ARG A 461 16.20 -21.31 -16.68
CA ARG A 461 14.86 -21.31 -16.06
C ARG A 461 13.99 -20.14 -16.51
N ALA A 462 14.57 -18.95 -16.67
CA ALA A 462 13.78 -17.76 -17.04
C ALA A 462 12.92 -17.95 -18.30
N PRO A 463 13.44 -18.49 -19.43
CA PRO A 463 12.60 -18.75 -20.62
C PRO A 463 11.47 -19.74 -20.35
N ARG A 464 11.73 -20.80 -19.56
CA ARG A 464 10.71 -21.81 -19.20
C ARG A 464 9.59 -21.17 -18.38
N LEU A 465 9.94 -20.35 -17.37
CA LEU A 465 8.97 -19.63 -16.54
C LEU A 465 8.13 -18.66 -17.36
N VAL A 466 8.75 -17.98 -18.34
CA VAL A 466 8.01 -17.08 -19.27
C VAL A 466 7.03 -17.88 -20.12
N ILE A 467 7.47 -19.00 -20.72
CA ILE A 467 6.61 -19.84 -21.55
C ILE A 467 5.47 -20.42 -20.71
N ALA A 468 5.76 -20.95 -19.52
CA ALA A 468 4.75 -21.47 -18.61
C ALA A 468 3.70 -20.41 -18.22
N ALA A 469 4.14 -19.18 -17.90
CA ALA A 469 3.27 -18.08 -17.57
C ALA A 469 2.40 -17.63 -18.76
N VAL A 470 2.96 -17.61 -19.96
CA VAL A 470 2.21 -17.27 -21.18
C VAL A 470 1.15 -18.34 -21.47
N LEU A 471 1.53 -19.62 -21.42
CA LEU A 471 0.58 -20.73 -21.63
C LEU A 471 -0.54 -20.72 -20.58
N MET A 472 -0.18 -20.50 -19.30
CA MET A 472 -1.17 -20.31 -18.24
C MET A 472 -2.08 -19.10 -18.54
N GLY A 473 -1.49 -17.97 -18.92
CA GLY A 473 -2.25 -16.75 -19.24
C GLY A 473 -3.24 -16.95 -20.39
N VAL A 474 -2.82 -17.65 -21.45
CA VAL A 474 -3.71 -18.01 -22.58
C VAL A 474 -4.84 -18.94 -22.12
N ALA A 475 -4.53 -19.95 -21.29
CA ALA A 475 -5.55 -20.86 -20.76
C ALA A 475 -6.56 -20.12 -19.87
N VAL A 476 -6.07 -19.25 -18.97
CA VAL A 476 -6.91 -18.42 -18.11
C VAL A 476 -7.77 -17.45 -18.93
N TRP A 477 -7.21 -16.80 -19.93
CA TRP A 477 -7.95 -15.93 -20.85
C TRP A 477 -9.03 -16.69 -21.59
N TRP A 478 -8.73 -17.88 -22.11
CA TRP A 478 -9.70 -18.72 -22.82
C TRP A 478 -10.86 -19.14 -21.90
N LEU A 479 -10.57 -19.52 -20.66
CA LEU A 479 -11.60 -19.84 -19.65
C LEU A 479 -12.42 -18.60 -19.26
N ALA A 480 -11.77 -17.46 -19.08
CA ALA A 480 -12.41 -16.20 -18.68
C ALA A 480 -13.35 -15.65 -19.76
N THR A 481 -13.05 -15.88 -21.04
CA THR A 481 -13.90 -15.45 -22.17
C THR A 481 -15.09 -16.37 -22.40
N ARG A 482 -15.14 -17.54 -21.75
CA ARG A 482 -16.22 -18.54 -21.89
C ARG A 482 -16.81 -18.94 -20.53
N PRO A 483 -17.33 -17.98 -19.75
CA PRO A 483 -17.82 -18.25 -18.38
C PRO A 483 -18.90 -19.32 -18.35
N GLY A 484 -19.71 -19.45 -19.38
CA GLY A 484 -20.76 -20.45 -19.48
C GLY A 484 -20.30 -21.91 -19.38
N LEU A 485 -19.04 -22.22 -19.70
CA LEU A 485 -18.50 -23.56 -19.57
C LEU A 485 -18.33 -24.02 -18.12
N LEU A 486 -17.97 -23.10 -17.23
CA LEU A 486 -17.66 -23.39 -15.82
C LEU A 486 -18.75 -22.88 -14.85
N MET A 487 -19.68 -22.06 -15.32
CA MET A 487 -20.77 -21.50 -14.51
C MET A 487 -21.63 -22.54 -13.78
N PRO A 488 -21.94 -23.72 -14.38
CA PRO A 488 -22.64 -24.78 -13.66
C PRO A 488 -21.91 -25.30 -12.45
N TYR A 489 -20.57 -25.31 -12.49
CA TYR A 489 -19.72 -25.73 -11.38
C TYR A 489 -19.50 -24.63 -10.34
N ALA A 490 -19.78 -23.39 -10.70
CA ALA A 490 -19.64 -22.21 -9.83
C ALA A 490 -20.96 -21.84 -9.11
N GLY A 491 -22.03 -22.66 -9.25
CA GLY A 491 -23.33 -22.37 -8.62
C GLY A 491 -23.96 -21.05 -9.08
N GLY A 492 -23.57 -20.54 -10.27
CA GLY A 492 -24.06 -19.27 -10.82
C GLY A 492 -23.33 -18.02 -10.30
N GLN A 493 -22.32 -18.14 -9.43
CA GLN A 493 -21.59 -17.02 -8.84
C GLN A 493 -20.24 -16.78 -9.54
N LEU A 494 -20.03 -15.55 -10.04
CA LEU A 494 -18.79 -15.18 -10.77
C LEU A 494 -17.53 -15.22 -9.87
N TRP A 495 -17.64 -14.89 -8.61
CA TRP A 495 -16.48 -14.94 -7.72
C TRP A 495 -16.03 -16.38 -7.40
N VAL A 496 -16.98 -17.36 -7.39
CA VAL A 496 -16.63 -18.79 -7.28
C VAL A 496 -15.96 -19.25 -8.57
N LEU A 497 -16.51 -18.85 -9.74
CA LEU A 497 -15.89 -19.09 -11.03
C LEU A 497 -14.47 -18.55 -11.10
N LEU A 498 -14.25 -17.34 -10.58
CA LEU A 498 -12.92 -16.73 -10.48
C LEU A 498 -11.94 -17.61 -9.69
N LEU A 499 -12.36 -18.13 -8.52
CA LEU A 499 -11.52 -19.01 -7.71
C LEU A 499 -11.16 -20.31 -8.45
N VAL A 500 -12.10 -20.88 -9.19
CA VAL A 500 -11.88 -22.08 -10.01
C VAL A 500 -10.85 -21.80 -11.10
N ILE A 501 -10.99 -20.68 -11.83
CA ILE A 501 -10.07 -20.29 -12.91
C ILE A 501 -8.66 -20.02 -12.35
N VAL A 502 -8.56 -19.29 -11.23
CA VAL A 502 -7.27 -19.03 -10.56
C VAL A 502 -6.61 -20.33 -10.11
N GLY A 503 -7.40 -21.23 -9.49
CA GLY A 503 -6.91 -22.53 -9.03
C GLY A 503 -6.41 -23.41 -10.20
N ALA A 504 -7.17 -23.48 -11.29
CA ALA A 504 -6.78 -24.21 -12.49
C ALA A 504 -5.52 -23.62 -13.14
N GLY A 505 -5.42 -22.28 -13.23
CA GLY A 505 -4.23 -21.59 -13.72
C GLY A 505 -3.00 -21.89 -12.89
N ALA A 506 -3.13 -21.80 -11.55
CA ALA A 506 -2.04 -22.09 -10.63
C ALA A 506 -1.56 -23.55 -10.73
N ALA A 507 -2.48 -24.51 -10.84
CA ALA A 507 -2.17 -25.92 -11.03
C ALA A 507 -1.44 -26.15 -12.37
N LEU A 508 -1.94 -25.58 -13.46
CA LEU A 508 -1.31 -25.66 -14.78
C LEU A 508 0.11 -25.09 -14.75
N TYR A 509 0.28 -23.89 -14.14
CA TYR A 509 1.62 -23.29 -14.01
C TYR A 509 2.56 -24.18 -13.20
N GLY A 510 2.10 -24.73 -12.08
CA GLY A 510 2.89 -25.62 -11.23
C GLY A 510 3.34 -26.90 -11.95
N VAL A 511 2.54 -27.41 -12.87
CA VAL A 511 2.90 -28.60 -13.71
C VAL A 511 3.93 -28.22 -14.78
N LEU A 512 3.86 -27.00 -15.33
CA LEU A 512 4.76 -26.53 -16.39
C LEU A 512 6.14 -26.07 -15.88
N CYS A 513 6.30 -25.73 -14.58
CA CYS A 513 7.55 -25.30 -13.95
C CYS A 513 8.42 -26.46 -13.46
#